data_de7e07cfe4808fbcaf84c378c365e0ee
#
_entry.id   de7e07cfe4808fbcaf84c378c365e0ee
#
_cell.length_a   1.000
_cell.length_b   1.000
_cell.length_c   1.000
_cell.angle_alpha   90.00
_cell.angle_beta   90.00
_cell.angle_gamma   90.00
#
_symmetry.space_group_name_H-M   'P 1'
#
loop_
_entity.id
_entity.type
_entity.pdbx_description
1 polymer ?
#
loop_
_entity_poly.entity_id
_entity_poly.type
_entity_poly.pdbx_seq_one_letter_code
_entity_poly.pdbx_strand_id
1 'polypeptide(L)'
;MWSLGIETVFVTARPPRWIDPLAEHVGGHGVVICANGAFVYEVAARRVVEAVGLARPSLTAIVADVREAYPGVGFAAERPEGMHLDPGYRSPMLPPHAHDDPSIERGPIESVRGVVGKLLARDPATPDVAFVEGVAAIVAERGIVAYSGAGGLAEIGPPGVTKATALARWCLERGIDAADVWAFGDMPNDEPMLAWAGRSFAMDSGHEEVKALADEVCAGNDDDGVAQVLERIR
;
A
#
# COMPACT_ATOMS: atom_id res chain seq x y z
N MET A 1 12.16 -14.15 16.03
CA MET A 1 12.07 -12.71 16.24
C MET A 1 11.36 -12.38 17.55
N TRP A 2 10.10 -12.70 17.74
CA TRP A 2 9.33 -12.39 18.96
C TRP A 2 10.03 -12.82 20.29
N SER A 3 10.56 -14.04 20.33
CA SER A 3 11.32 -14.54 21.50
C SER A 3 12.62 -13.78 21.80
N LEU A 4 13.10 -13.00 20.86
CA LEU A 4 14.28 -12.13 20.99
C LEU A 4 13.91 -10.68 21.31
N GLY A 5 12.62 -10.38 21.53
CA GLY A 5 12.12 -9.01 21.74
C GLY A 5 12.14 -8.15 20.47
N ILE A 6 12.17 -8.77 19.28
CA ILE A 6 12.18 -8.07 18.01
C ILE A 6 10.76 -7.98 17.46
N GLU A 7 10.28 -6.76 17.30
CA GLU A 7 9.00 -6.48 16.63
C GLU A 7 9.10 -6.74 15.13
N THR A 8 8.05 -7.35 14.58
CA THR A 8 7.95 -7.59 13.14
C THR A 8 6.73 -6.87 12.59
N VAL A 9 6.94 -6.00 11.61
CA VAL A 9 5.89 -5.21 10.96
C VAL A 9 5.90 -5.52 9.47
N PHE A 10 4.74 -5.95 8.96
CA PHE A 10 4.56 -6.10 7.52
C PHE A 10 4.06 -4.78 6.93
N VAL A 11 4.68 -4.32 5.85
CA VAL A 11 4.31 -3.07 5.19
C VAL A 11 3.98 -3.35 3.73
N THR A 12 2.76 -3.04 3.31
CA THR A 12 2.26 -3.49 2.01
C THR A 12 1.36 -2.47 1.31
N ALA A 13 1.32 -2.53 -0.03
CA ALA A 13 0.30 -1.84 -0.82
C ALA A 13 -1.08 -2.52 -0.73
N ARG A 14 -1.16 -3.77 -0.27
CA ARG A 14 -2.42 -4.53 -0.18
C ARG A 14 -3.40 -3.86 0.79
N PRO A 15 -4.71 -3.90 0.50
CA PRO A 15 -5.74 -3.39 1.41
C PRO A 15 -5.97 -4.34 2.61
N PRO A 16 -6.56 -3.84 3.71
CA PRO A 16 -6.85 -4.66 4.91
C PRO A 16 -7.61 -5.95 4.63
N ARG A 17 -8.58 -5.93 3.72
CA ARG A 17 -9.39 -7.11 3.33
C ARG A 17 -8.60 -8.28 2.75
N TRP A 18 -7.32 -8.06 2.37
CA TRP A 18 -6.43 -9.11 1.87
C TRP A 18 -5.46 -9.64 2.94
N ILE A 19 -5.55 -9.12 4.16
CA ILE A 19 -4.60 -9.49 5.22
C ILE A 19 -5.05 -10.72 5.99
N ASP A 20 -6.35 -10.92 6.18
CA ASP A 20 -6.85 -12.08 6.93
C ASP A 20 -6.33 -13.43 6.44
N PRO A 21 -6.25 -13.72 5.13
CA PRO A 21 -5.63 -14.94 4.63
C PRO A 21 -4.13 -15.07 4.94
N LEU A 22 -3.46 -13.93 5.20
CA LEU A 22 -2.04 -13.89 5.53
C LEU A 22 -1.78 -13.96 7.05
N ALA A 23 -2.81 -13.84 7.88
CA ALA A 23 -2.69 -13.77 9.34
C ALA A 23 -1.94 -14.97 9.93
N GLU A 24 -2.09 -16.17 9.38
CA GLU A 24 -1.39 -17.37 9.81
C GLU A 24 0.13 -17.28 9.52
N HIS A 25 0.50 -16.62 8.43
CA HIS A 25 1.91 -16.42 8.05
C HIS A 25 2.60 -15.32 8.85
N VAL A 26 1.84 -14.35 9.34
CA VAL A 26 2.38 -13.28 10.21
C VAL A 26 2.36 -13.64 11.70
N GLY A 27 2.08 -14.90 12.03
CA GLY A 27 2.20 -15.43 13.38
C GLY A 27 1.05 -15.10 14.33
N GLY A 28 -0.08 -14.58 13.84
CA GLY A 28 -1.28 -14.30 14.64
C GLY A 28 -1.13 -13.12 15.61
N HIS A 29 -0.05 -12.35 15.54
CA HIS A 29 0.24 -11.17 16.37
C HIS A 29 0.95 -10.10 15.53
N GLY A 30 1.09 -8.90 16.11
CA GLY A 30 1.71 -7.78 15.42
C GLY A 30 0.74 -6.98 14.57
N VAL A 31 1.30 -6.14 13.72
CA VAL A 31 0.55 -5.24 12.84
C VAL A 31 0.98 -5.37 11.39
N VAL A 32 0.06 -5.02 10.51
CA VAL A 32 0.34 -4.84 9.08
C VAL A 32 -0.01 -3.40 8.71
N ILE A 33 0.96 -2.67 8.20
CA ILE A 33 0.76 -1.36 7.60
C ILE A 33 0.29 -1.58 6.17
N CYS A 34 -0.98 -1.27 5.90
CA CYS A 34 -1.68 -1.58 4.66
C CYS A 34 -1.88 -0.35 3.77
N ALA A 35 -2.22 -0.58 2.51
CA ALA A 35 -2.58 0.47 1.54
C ALA A 35 -1.53 1.60 1.47
N ASN A 36 -0.25 1.23 1.37
CA ASN A 36 0.88 2.16 1.32
C ASN A 36 1.01 3.08 2.56
N GLY A 37 0.50 2.65 3.71
CA GLY A 37 0.59 3.42 4.96
C GLY A 37 -0.72 4.04 5.42
N ALA A 38 -1.79 3.94 4.63
CA ALA A 38 -3.09 4.54 4.97
C ALA A 38 -3.80 3.84 6.14
N PHE A 39 -3.51 2.56 6.38
CA PHE A 39 -4.14 1.79 7.45
C PHE A 39 -3.11 1.03 8.28
N VAL A 40 -3.33 0.97 9.59
CA VAL A 40 -2.66 0.02 10.48
C VAL A 40 -3.67 -1.04 10.87
N TYR A 41 -3.38 -2.28 10.52
CA TYR A 41 -4.22 -3.45 10.78
C TYR A 41 -3.61 -4.29 11.90
N GLU A 42 -4.36 -4.50 12.98
CA GLU A 42 -3.98 -5.37 14.08
C GLU A 42 -4.41 -6.80 13.78
N VAL A 43 -3.43 -7.69 13.65
CA VAL A 43 -3.66 -9.08 13.21
C VAL A 43 -4.49 -9.86 14.22
N ALA A 44 -4.19 -9.76 15.50
CA ALA A 44 -4.91 -10.47 16.56
C ALA A 44 -6.37 -10.05 16.68
N ALA A 45 -6.65 -8.75 16.53
CA ALA A 45 -7.99 -8.20 16.60
C ALA A 45 -8.76 -8.26 15.26
N ARG A 46 -8.08 -8.60 14.16
CA ARG A 46 -8.62 -8.65 12.81
C ARG A 46 -9.36 -7.36 12.42
N ARG A 47 -8.76 -6.22 12.71
CA ARG A 47 -9.37 -4.92 12.43
C ARG A 47 -8.34 -3.83 12.16
N VAL A 48 -8.76 -2.82 11.42
CA VAL A 48 -8.02 -1.57 11.28
C VAL A 48 -8.11 -0.80 12.60
N VAL A 49 -6.96 -0.46 13.17
CA VAL A 49 -6.86 0.31 14.42
C VAL A 49 -6.52 1.78 14.16
N GLU A 50 -5.95 2.08 12.99
CA GLU A 50 -5.61 3.43 12.57
C GLU A 50 -5.90 3.59 11.08
N ALA A 51 -6.50 4.71 10.69
CA ALA A 51 -6.83 5.01 9.31
C ALA A 51 -6.60 6.49 8.98
N VAL A 52 -5.84 6.74 7.92
CA VAL A 52 -5.64 8.07 7.35
C VAL A 52 -6.20 8.06 5.92
N GLY A 53 -7.05 9.02 5.59
CA GLY A 53 -7.72 9.06 4.29
C GLY A 53 -7.56 10.38 3.56
N LEU A 54 -7.88 10.33 2.27
CA LEU A 54 -8.02 11.52 1.45
C LEU A 54 -9.10 12.44 2.02
N ALA A 55 -8.78 13.73 2.13
CA ALA A 55 -9.78 14.73 2.49
C ALA A 55 -10.93 14.72 1.45
N ARG A 56 -12.18 14.80 1.91
CA ARG A 56 -13.34 14.72 1.02
C ARG A 56 -13.30 15.74 -0.14
N PRO A 57 -12.94 17.01 0.06
CA PRO A 57 -12.81 17.96 -1.04
C PRO A 57 -11.74 17.54 -2.07
N SER A 58 -10.59 17.04 -1.59
CA SER A 58 -9.50 16.55 -2.47
C SER A 58 -9.95 15.33 -3.27
N LEU A 59 -10.60 14.36 -2.63
CA LEU A 59 -11.16 13.17 -3.30
C LEU A 59 -12.12 13.56 -4.41
N THR A 60 -13.06 14.46 -4.13
CA THR A 60 -14.07 14.91 -5.11
C THR A 60 -13.42 15.63 -6.29
N ALA A 61 -12.46 16.52 -6.02
CA ALA A 61 -11.75 17.25 -7.07
C ALA A 61 -10.88 16.31 -7.92
N ILE A 62 -10.13 15.39 -7.30
CA ILE A 62 -9.31 14.39 -8.02
C ILE A 62 -10.19 13.55 -8.95
N VAL A 63 -11.30 13.04 -8.46
CA VAL A 63 -12.23 12.23 -9.27
C VAL A 63 -12.76 13.03 -10.47
N ALA A 64 -13.16 14.28 -10.26
CA ALA A 64 -13.68 15.14 -11.34
C ALA A 64 -12.61 15.41 -12.40
N ASP A 65 -11.42 15.84 -11.99
CA ASP A 65 -10.33 16.22 -12.91
C ASP A 65 -9.79 15.00 -13.68
N VAL A 66 -9.64 13.85 -13.01
CA VAL A 66 -9.19 12.61 -13.69
C VAL A 66 -10.26 12.12 -14.66
N ARG A 67 -11.57 12.22 -14.33
CA ARG A 67 -12.65 11.82 -15.22
C ARG A 67 -12.77 12.76 -16.43
N GLU A 68 -12.47 14.05 -16.28
CA GLU A 68 -12.40 15.00 -17.38
C GLU A 68 -11.26 14.65 -18.35
N ALA A 69 -10.08 14.34 -17.83
CA ALA A 69 -8.92 13.98 -18.65
C ALA A 69 -9.03 12.57 -19.28
N TYR A 70 -9.68 11.64 -18.59
CA TYR A 70 -9.84 10.24 -18.97
C TYR A 70 -11.30 9.80 -18.87
N PRO A 71 -12.15 10.07 -19.89
CA PRO A 71 -13.59 9.78 -19.81
C PRO A 71 -13.94 8.30 -19.63
N GLY A 72 -13.01 7.37 -19.93
CA GLY A 72 -13.16 5.93 -19.76
C GLY A 72 -12.73 5.41 -18.38
N VAL A 73 -12.24 6.29 -17.50
CA VAL A 73 -11.69 5.88 -16.22
C VAL A 73 -12.75 5.31 -15.30
N GLY A 74 -12.42 4.17 -14.67
CA GLY A 74 -13.17 3.62 -13.55
C GLY A 74 -12.42 3.84 -12.24
N PHE A 75 -13.19 3.99 -11.14
CA PHE A 75 -12.64 4.19 -9.81
C PHE A 75 -13.04 3.08 -8.84
N ALA A 76 -12.18 2.85 -7.86
CA ALA A 76 -12.52 2.11 -6.66
C ALA A 76 -11.86 2.76 -5.44
N ALA A 77 -12.43 2.55 -4.26
CA ALA A 77 -11.87 3.10 -3.03
C ALA A 77 -11.67 1.99 -1.99
N GLU A 78 -10.47 1.91 -1.45
CA GLU A 78 -10.17 1.04 -0.31
C GLU A 78 -10.43 1.79 1.00
N ARG A 79 -11.17 1.15 1.87
CA ARG A 79 -11.62 1.66 3.18
C ARG A 79 -11.28 0.66 4.28
N PRO A 80 -11.33 1.05 5.56
CA PRO A 80 -11.19 0.11 6.67
C PRO A 80 -12.17 -1.06 6.62
N GLU A 81 -13.41 -0.79 6.17
CA GLU A 81 -14.51 -1.76 6.17
C GLU A 81 -14.60 -2.60 4.89
N GLY A 82 -13.75 -2.33 3.90
CA GLY A 82 -13.78 -3.00 2.61
C GLY A 82 -13.63 -2.04 1.43
N MET A 83 -14.13 -2.45 0.28
CA MET A 83 -13.97 -1.72 -0.98
C MET A 83 -15.28 -1.04 -1.39
N HIS A 84 -15.19 0.17 -1.94
CA HIS A 84 -16.27 0.78 -2.71
C HIS A 84 -15.91 0.75 -4.21
N LEU A 85 -16.81 0.24 -5.03
CA LEU A 85 -16.56 -0.03 -6.43
C LEU A 85 -17.49 0.80 -7.32
N ASP A 86 -16.89 1.71 -8.08
CA ASP A 86 -17.60 2.45 -9.14
C ASP A 86 -18.07 1.50 -10.24
N PRO A 87 -19.27 1.69 -10.81
CA PRO A 87 -19.80 0.83 -11.88
C PRO A 87 -18.88 0.72 -13.11
N GLY A 88 -18.07 1.75 -13.38
CA GLY A 88 -17.11 1.79 -14.48
C GLY A 88 -15.80 1.05 -14.21
N TYR A 89 -15.49 0.73 -12.95
CA TYR A 89 -14.20 0.13 -12.62
C TYR A 89 -14.06 -1.29 -13.14
N ARG A 90 -12.95 -1.56 -13.81
CA ARG A 90 -12.57 -2.88 -14.30
C ARG A 90 -11.15 -3.19 -13.87
N SER A 91 -10.93 -4.36 -13.29
CA SER A 91 -9.60 -4.80 -12.88
C SER A 91 -9.48 -6.32 -13.01
N PRO A 92 -8.38 -6.85 -13.58
CA PRO A 92 -8.11 -8.27 -13.60
C PRO A 92 -7.87 -8.85 -12.20
N MET A 93 -7.60 -8.00 -11.22
CA MET A 93 -7.38 -8.40 -9.83
C MET A 93 -8.67 -8.52 -9.01
N LEU A 94 -9.81 -8.15 -9.57
CA LEU A 94 -11.10 -8.41 -8.92
C LEU A 94 -11.41 -9.90 -9.01
N PRO A 95 -11.67 -10.58 -7.88
CA PRO A 95 -12.03 -11.99 -7.94
C PRO A 95 -13.35 -12.20 -8.69
N PRO A 96 -13.53 -13.34 -9.37
CA PRO A 96 -14.77 -13.63 -10.12
C PRO A 96 -16.05 -13.51 -9.28
N HIS A 97 -15.95 -13.80 -7.98
CA HIS A 97 -17.07 -13.72 -7.02
C HIS A 97 -17.15 -12.36 -6.28
N ALA A 98 -16.39 -11.35 -6.73
CA ALA A 98 -16.47 -10.01 -6.15
C ALA A 98 -17.90 -9.43 -6.15
N HIS A 99 -18.79 -9.93 -7.01
CA HIS A 99 -20.20 -9.53 -7.02
C HIS A 99 -20.96 -9.89 -5.75
N ASP A 100 -20.58 -10.97 -5.08
CA ASP A 100 -21.25 -11.53 -3.90
C ASP A 100 -20.48 -11.23 -2.60
N ASP A 101 -19.34 -10.54 -2.68
CA ASP A 101 -18.51 -10.19 -1.54
C ASP A 101 -19.17 -9.02 -0.75
N PRO A 102 -19.62 -9.26 0.51
CA PRO A 102 -20.27 -8.24 1.32
C PRO A 102 -19.35 -7.09 1.73
N SER A 103 -18.02 -7.25 1.62
CA SER A 103 -17.05 -6.19 1.86
C SER A 103 -16.92 -5.23 0.67
N ILE A 104 -17.60 -5.50 -0.45
CA ILE A 104 -17.60 -4.66 -1.65
C ILE A 104 -18.93 -3.94 -1.81
N GLU A 105 -18.94 -2.67 -1.42
CA GLU A 105 -20.03 -1.75 -1.67
C GLU A 105 -19.98 -1.25 -3.13
N ARG A 106 -21.14 -1.06 -3.78
CA ARG A 106 -21.22 -0.63 -5.18
C ARG A 106 -22.02 0.64 -5.32
N GLY A 107 -21.52 1.53 -6.15
CA GLY A 107 -22.19 2.79 -6.45
C GLY A 107 -21.23 3.80 -7.07
N PRO A 108 -21.74 4.96 -7.52
CA PRO A 108 -20.87 6.04 -7.99
C PRO A 108 -19.83 6.38 -6.95
N ILE A 109 -18.57 6.60 -7.38
CA ILE A 109 -17.45 6.86 -6.46
C ILE A 109 -17.72 8.09 -5.57
N GLU A 110 -18.50 9.04 -6.05
CA GLU A 110 -18.91 10.24 -5.30
C GLU A 110 -19.77 9.90 -4.07
N SER A 111 -20.44 8.75 -4.08
CA SER A 111 -21.28 8.27 -2.98
C SER A 111 -20.50 7.53 -1.89
N VAL A 112 -19.20 7.28 -2.10
CA VAL A 112 -18.35 6.59 -1.12
C VAL A 112 -18.42 7.27 0.24
N ARG A 113 -18.56 6.49 1.31
CA ARG A 113 -18.63 6.97 2.69
C ARG A 113 -17.42 6.50 3.50
N GLY A 114 -17.22 7.12 4.65
CA GLY A 114 -16.13 6.79 5.55
C GLY A 114 -14.76 7.27 5.08
N VAL A 115 -13.73 6.66 5.62
CA VAL A 115 -12.32 6.99 5.33
C VAL A 115 -11.89 6.28 4.05
N VAL A 116 -11.46 7.03 3.05
CA VAL A 116 -10.86 6.50 1.82
C VAL A 116 -9.35 6.59 1.95
N GLY A 117 -8.70 5.48 2.33
CA GLY A 117 -7.25 5.42 2.48
C GLY A 117 -6.52 5.28 1.17
N LYS A 118 -7.18 4.71 0.15
CA LYS A 118 -6.62 4.62 -1.19
C LYS A 118 -7.73 4.69 -2.23
N LEU A 119 -7.62 5.64 -3.15
CA LEU A 119 -8.43 5.71 -4.35
C LEU A 119 -7.67 5.03 -5.49
N LEU A 120 -8.32 4.10 -6.16
CA LEU A 120 -7.81 3.38 -7.32
C LEU A 120 -8.43 3.97 -8.58
N ALA A 121 -7.61 4.27 -9.58
CA ALA A 121 -8.08 4.71 -10.88
C ALA A 121 -7.46 3.84 -11.98
N ARG A 122 -8.26 3.45 -12.97
CA ARG A 122 -7.82 2.67 -14.11
C ARG A 122 -8.56 3.06 -15.37
N ASP A 123 -7.82 3.30 -16.45
CA ASP A 123 -8.37 3.49 -17.79
C ASP A 123 -7.78 2.43 -18.74
N PRO A 124 -8.58 1.44 -19.18
CA PRO A 124 -8.09 0.41 -20.09
C PRO A 124 -7.71 0.93 -21.49
N ALA A 125 -8.12 2.14 -21.85
CA ALA A 125 -7.86 2.72 -23.17
C ALA A 125 -6.50 3.42 -23.26
N THR A 126 -5.90 3.78 -22.11
CA THR A 126 -4.63 4.52 -22.04
C THR A 126 -3.48 3.58 -21.69
N PRO A 127 -2.29 3.70 -22.34
CA PRO A 127 -1.11 2.93 -21.96
C PRO A 127 -0.74 3.12 -20.49
N ASP A 128 -0.38 2.03 -19.83
CA ASP A 128 -0.21 1.93 -18.37
C ASP A 128 0.65 3.05 -17.75
N VAL A 129 1.85 3.27 -18.29
CA VAL A 129 2.78 4.28 -17.76
C VAL A 129 2.23 5.70 -17.97
N ALA A 130 1.77 6.00 -19.19
CA ALA A 130 1.24 7.31 -19.53
C ALA A 130 -0.01 7.67 -18.71
N PHE A 131 -0.86 6.67 -18.38
CA PHE A 131 -2.01 6.88 -17.52
C PHE A 131 -1.58 7.23 -16.09
N VAL A 132 -0.68 6.44 -15.50
CA VAL A 132 -0.23 6.67 -14.11
C VAL A 132 0.48 8.03 -13.98
N GLU A 133 1.35 8.37 -14.92
CA GLU A 133 2.03 9.68 -14.95
C GLU A 133 1.05 10.85 -15.13
N GLY A 134 0.07 10.69 -16.02
CA GLY A 134 -0.97 11.70 -16.22
C GLY A 134 -1.85 11.89 -14.98
N VAL A 135 -2.24 10.81 -14.32
CA VAL A 135 -2.97 10.88 -13.05
C VAL A 135 -2.11 11.53 -11.97
N ALA A 136 -0.81 11.22 -11.89
CA ALA A 136 0.10 11.84 -10.92
C ALA A 136 0.20 13.36 -11.11
N ALA A 137 0.29 13.82 -12.36
CA ALA A 137 0.28 15.24 -12.70
C ALA A 137 -1.02 15.95 -12.29
N ILE A 138 -2.17 15.29 -12.48
CA ILE A 138 -3.49 15.81 -12.08
C ILE A 138 -3.63 15.85 -10.56
N VAL A 139 -3.25 14.78 -9.87
CA VAL A 139 -3.33 14.68 -8.40
C VAL A 139 -2.46 15.74 -7.72
N ALA A 140 -1.25 15.95 -8.22
CA ALA A 140 -0.29 16.92 -7.71
C ALA A 140 -0.16 16.83 -6.16
N GLU A 141 -0.24 17.94 -5.45
CA GLU A 141 -0.10 17.99 -3.99
C GLU A 141 -1.32 17.49 -3.20
N ARG A 142 -2.42 17.14 -3.89
CA ARG A 142 -3.67 16.68 -3.25
C ARG A 142 -3.60 15.24 -2.77
N GLY A 143 -2.57 14.50 -3.15
CA GLY A 143 -2.35 13.11 -2.79
C GLY A 143 -0.99 12.61 -3.27
N ILE A 144 -0.71 11.35 -2.98
CA ILE A 144 0.47 10.64 -3.49
C ILE A 144 0.00 9.54 -4.42
N VAL A 145 0.54 9.51 -5.64
CA VAL A 145 0.32 8.40 -6.57
C VAL A 145 1.46 7.42 -6.42
N ALA A 146 1.13 6.20 -5.98
CA ALA A 146 2.08 5.11 -5.84
C ALA A 146 1.93 4.12 -7.01
N TYR A 147 3.04 3.47 -7.34
CA TYR A 147 3.09 2.37 -8.29
C TYR A 147 3.58 1.11 -7.58
N SER A 148 2.76 0.07 -7.61
CA SER A 148 3.02 -1.23 -6.95
C SER A 148 3.23 -2.39 -7.94
N GLY A 149 3.53 -2.08 -9.21
CA GLY A 149 3.70 -3.09 -10.26
C GLY A 149 2.40 -3.60 -10.89
N ALA A 150 1.23 -3.15 -10.43
CA ALA A 150 -0.05 -3.49 -11.03
C ALA A 150 -0.29 -2.63 -12.28
N GLY A 151 0.04 -3.14 -13.47
CA GLY A 151 -0.02 -2.42 -14.73
C GLY A 151 -1.28 -1.56 -14.92
N GLY A 152 -1.12 -0.29 -15.29
CA GLY A 152 -2.19 0.66 -15.56
C GLY A 152 -3.06 1.04 -14.36
N LEU A 153 -2.61 0.75 -13.13
CA LEU A 153 -3.32 1.11 -11.90
C LEU A 153 -2.66 2.30 -11.22
N ALA A 154 -3.35 3.43 -11.17
CA ALA A 154 -2.96 4.56 -10.33
C ALA A 154 -3.52 4.37 -8.92
N GLU A 155 -2.63 4.26 -7.93
CA GLU A 155 -2.96 4.13 -6.51
C GLU A 155 -2.77 5.47 -5.82
N ILE A 156 -3.86 6.17 -5.53
CA ILE A 156 -3.87 7.53 -5.00
C ILE A 156 -4.13 7.48 -3.50
N GLY A 157 -3.13 7.81 -2.70
CA GLY A 157 -3.21 7.91 -1.25
C GLY A 157 -3.28 9.36 -0.75
N PRO A 158 -3.53 9.56 0.55
CA PRO A 158 -3.52 10.89 1.16
C PRO A 158 -2.11 11.52 1.08
N PRO A 159 -2.01 12.87 1.03
CA PRO A 159 -0.73 13.54 0.98
C PRO A 159 0.10 13.24 2.24
N GLY A 160 1.40 13.03 2.06
CA GLY A 160 2.34 12.72 3.15
C GLY A 160 2.23 11.31 3.74
N VAL A 161 1.34 10.46 3.23
CA VAL A 161 1.18 9.08 3.71
C VAL A 161 1.89 8.13 2.76
N THR A 162 2.95 7.51 3.27
CA THR A 162 3.77 6.50 2.57
C THR A 162 4.05 5.32 3.50
N LYS A 163 4.59 4.23 2.98
CA LYS A 163 5.10 3.13 3.78
C LYS A 163 6.08 3.62 4.86
N ALA A 164 6.99 4.53 4.49
CA ALA A 164 7.98 5.11 5.39
C ALA A 164 7.35 5.94 6.51
N THR A 165 6.47 6.89 6.18
CA THR A 165 5.89 7.79 7.19
C THR A 165 4.99 7.06 8.17
N ALA A 166 4.27 6.02 7.70
CA ALA A 166 3.46 5.18 8.57
C ALA A 166 4.32 4.30 9.49
N LEU A 167 5.39 3.70 8.98
CA LEU A 167 6.33 2.91 9.79
C LEU A 167 7.04 3.80 10.81
N ALA A 168 7.53 4.95 10.39
CA ALA A 168 8.20 5.90 11.29
C ALA A 168 7.30 6.35 12.45
N ARG A 169 6.01 6.66 12.17
CA ARG A 169 5.04 6.98 13.20
C ARG A 169 4.82 5.81 14.16
N TRP A 170 4.63 4.60 13.63
CA TRP A 170 4.44 3.39 14.43
C TRP A 170 5.64 3.11 15.34
N CYS A 171 6.87 3.29 14.85
CA CYS A 171 8.11 3.15 15.62
C CYS A 171 8.22 4.23 16.71
N LEU A 172 7.94 5.48 16.37
CA LEU A 172 8.00 6.61 17.31
C LEU A 172 7.09 6.39 18.54
N GLU A 173 5.85 5.91 18.31
CA GLU A 173 4.90 5.61 19.40
C GLU A 173 5.39 4.52 20.35
N ARG A 174 6.35 3.70 19.93
CA ARG A 174 6.95 2.58 20.69
C ARG A 174 8.35 2.87 21.18
N GLY A 175 8.87 4.07 20.91
CA GLY A 175 10.23 4.45 21.28
C GLY A 175 11.30 3.67 20.53
N ILE A 176 10.99 3.22 19.31
CA ILE A 176 11.94 2.52 18.43
C ILE A 176 12.61 3.55 17.53
N ASP A 177 13.92 3.69 17.63
CA ASP A 177 14.70 4.57 16.74
C ASP A 177 14.83 3.98 15.33
N ALA A 178 14.89 4.84 14.33
CA ALA A 178 15.14 4.42 12.95
C ALA A 178 16.44 3.61 12.82
N ALA A 179 17.46 3.93 13.60
CA ALA A 179 18.73 3.22 13.65
C ALA A 179 18.61 1.73 14.04
N ASP A 180 17.55 1.38 14.75
CA ASP A 180 17.27 0.00 15.19
C ASP A 180 16.33 -0.75 14.23
N VAL A 181 15.91 -0.11 13.13
CA VAL A 181 14.99 -0.70 12.15
C VAL A 181 15.76 -1.31 10.99
N TRP A 182 15.43 -2.56 10.69
CA TRP A 182 15.84 -3.24 9.46
C TRP A 182 14.64 -3.31 8.52
N ALA A 183 14.79 -2.77 7.31
CA ALA A 183 13.72 -2.75 6.31
C ALA A 183 14.10 -3.58 5.08
N PHE A 184 13.10 -4.28 4.53
CA PHE A 184 13.21 -5.08 3.32
C PHE A 184 12.22 -4.57 2.28
N GLY A 185 12.63 -4.50 1.01
CA GLY A 185 11.76 -4.01 -0.05
C GLY A 185 12.21 -4.49 -1.43
N ASP A 186 11.30 -4.38 -2.41
CA ASP A 186 11.53 -4.84 -3.78
C ASP A 186 11.02 -3.86 -4.84
N MET A 187 10.14 -2.92 -4.48
CA MET A 187 9.45 -2.02 -5.40
C MET A 187 9.73 -0.54 -5.10
N PRO A 188 9.58 0.37 -6.11
CA PRO A 188 9.85 1.81 -5.93
C PRO A 188 9.09 2.45 -4.76
N ASN A 189 7.89 1.97 -4.41
CA ASN A 189 7.16 2.45 -3.25
C ASN A 189 7.77 2.03 -1.90
N ASP A 190 8.83 1.21 -1.89
CA ASP A 190 9.62 0.86 -0.69
C ASP A 190 10.82 1.80 -0.50
N GLU A 191 11.29 2.49 -1.53
CA GLU A 191 12.49 3.33 -1.47
C GLU A 191 12.50 4.31 -0.29
N PRO A 192 11.41 5.07 0.00
CA PRO A 192 11.41 5.96 1.15
C PRO A 192 11.56 5.24 2.50
N MET A 193 11.05 4.00 2.59
CA MET A 193 11.16 3.18 3.80
C MET A 193 12.59 2.63 3.96
N LEU A 194 13.19 2.16 2.88
CA LEU A 194 14.57 1.69 2.87
C LEU A 194 15.54 2.82 3.21
N ALA A 195 15.34 4.01 2.65
CA ALA A 195 16.16 5.18 2.93
C ALA A 195 16.01 5.71 4.37
N TRP A 196 14.88 5.46 5.03
CA TRP A 196 14.61 5.90 6.40
C TRP A 196 15.16 4.93 7.45
N ALA A 197 15.17 3.63 7.17
CA ALA A 197 15.60 2.59 8.12
C ALA A 197 17.11 2.68 8.41
N GLY A 198 17.51 2.26 9.60
CA GLY A 198 18.91 2.19 10.00
C GLY A 198 19.70 1.12 9.24
N ARG A 199 19.03 0.13 8.68
CA ARG A 199 19.59 -0.85 7.75
C ARG A 199 18.55 -1.29 6.74
N SER A 200 18.95 -1.30 5.47
CA SER A 200 18.05 -1.59 4.36
C SER A 200 18.54 -2.73 3.49
N PHE A 201 17.59 -3.57 3.06
CA PHE A 201 17.83 -4.74 2.23
C PHE A 201 16.90 -4.71 1.01
N ALA A 202 17.46 -4.72 -0.19
CA ALA A 202 16.71 -4.94 -1.40
C ALA A 202 16.66 -6.42 -1.75
N MET A 203 15.50 -6.89 -2.19
CA MET A 203 15.39 -8.24 -2.74
C MET A 203 16.09 -8.31 -4.10
N ASP A 204 16.85 -9.37 -4.40
CA ASP A 204 17.51 -9.53 -5.71
C ASP A 204 16.50 -9.61 -6.87
N SER A 205 15.29 -10.11 -6.60
CA SER A 205 14.17 -10.10 -7.54
C SER A 205 13.50 -8.72 -7.70
N GLY A 206 13.94 -7.69 -6.97
CA GLY A 206 13.36 -6.37 -6.95
C GLY A 206 13.82 -5.45 -8.08
N HIS A 207 13.27 -4.23 -8.08
CA HIS A 207 13.57 -3.20 -9.05
C HIS A 207 15.02 -2.69 -8.93
N GLU A 208 15.68 -2.39 -10.06
CA GLU A 208 17.10 -1.97 -10.06
C GLU A 208 17.36 -0.71 -9.22
N GLU A 209 16.45 0.27 -9.24
CA GLU A 209 16.57 1.50 -8.44
C GLU A 209 16.54 1.19 -6.94
N VAL A 210 15.70 0.25 -6.51
CA VAL A 210 15.63 -0.21 -5.14
C VAL A 210 16.91 -0.91 -4.71
N LYS A 211 17.47 -1.76 -5.58
CA LYS A 211 18.76 -2.44 -5.34
C LYS A 211 19.92 -1.45 -5.25
N ALA A 212 19.88 -0.38 -6.04
CA ALA A 212 20.93 0.65 -6.02
C ALA A 212 20.88 1.54 -4.76
N LEU A 213 19.71 1.65 -4.12
CA LEU A 213 19.50 2.48 -2.92
C LEU A 213 19.85 1.75 -1.62
N ALA A 214 19.57 0.45 -1.53
CA ALA A 214 19.66 -0.32 -0.30
C ALA A 214 21.13 -0.54 0.14
N ASP A 215 21.35 -0.72 1.43
CA ASP A 215 22.69 -1.01 2.00
C ASP A 215 23.19 -2.39 1.55
N GLU A 216 22.29 -3.36 1.35
CA GLU A 216 22.61 -4.73 0.94
C GLU A 216 21.53 -5.29 0.01
N VAL A 217 21.92 -6.06 -0.98
CA VAL A 217 20.99 -6.89 -1.78
C VAL A 217 20.99 -8.29 -1.19
N CYS A 218 19.82 -8.76 -0.76
CA CYS A 218 19.63 -10.14 -0.26
C CYS A 218 19.04 -11.04 -1.36
N ALA A 219 19.00 -12.34 -1.13
CA ALA A 219 18.40 -13.28 -2.07
C ALA A 219 16.94 -12.92 -2.38
N GLY A 220 16.42 -13.40 -3.51
CA GLY A 220 15.04 -13.17 -3.93
C GLY A 220 14.01 -13.79 -2.99
N ASN A 221 12.75 -13.43 -3.21
CA ASN A 221 11.63 -13.97 -2.41
C ASN A 221 11.48 -15.50 -2.57
N ASP A 222 11.79 -16.05 -3.75
CA ASP A 222 11.73 -17.49 -4.00
C ASP A 222 12.88 -18.27 -3.33
N ASP A 223 13.91 -17.57 -2.87
CA ASP A 223 15.10 -18.11 -2.21
C ASP A 223 15.17 -17.76 -0.71
N ASP A 224 14.03 -17.40 -0.09
CA ASP A 224 13.92 -17.06 1.33
C ASP A 224 14.86 -15.92 1.80
N GLY A 225 15.13 -14.93 0.96
CA GLY A 225 16.14 -13.90 1.20
C GLY A 225 15.99 -13.16 2.53
N VAL A 226 14.75 -12.79 2.91
CA VAL A 226 14.47 -12.15 4.21
C VAL A 226 14.86 -13.07 5.36
N ALA A 227 14.48 -14.35 5.31
CA ALA A 227 14.78 -15.32 6.36
C ALA A 227 16.30 -15.50 6.54
N GLN A 228 17.04 -15.62 5.43
CA GLN A 228 18.51 -15.74 5.45
C GLN A 228 19.20 -14.55 6.13
N VAL A 229 18.68 -13.34 5.93
CA VAL A 229 19.20 -12.13 6.59
C VAL A 229 18.85 -12.14 8.08
N LEU A 230 17.60 -12.47 8.43
CA LEU A 230 17.14 -12.50 9.82
C LEU A 230 17.84 -13.57 10.66
N GLU A 231 18.31 -14.68 10.07
CA GLU A 231 19.12 -15.69 10.74
C GLU A 231 20.49 -15.17 11.21
N ARG A 232 20.95 -14.03 10.68
CA ARG A 232 22.20 -13.37 11.12
C ARG A 232 22.02 -12.63 12.45
N ILE A 233 20.77 -12.40 12.89
CA ILE A 233 20.48 -11.78 14.20
C ILE A 233 20.65 -12.85 15.28
N ARG A 234 21.67 -12.67 16.10
CA ARG A 234 22.03 -13.60 17.19
C ARG A 234 21.87 -12.94 18.55
#